data_fec9116b1d912b5af4d39178599ac957
#
_entry.id   fec9116b1d912b5af4d39178599ac957
#
_cell.length_a   1.000
_cell.length_b   1.000
_cell.length_c   1.000
_cell.angle_alpha   90.00
_cell.angle_beta   90.00
_cell.angle_gamma   90.00
#
_symmetry.space_group_name_H-M   'P 1'
#
loop_
_entity.id
_entity.type
_entity.pdbx_description
1 polymer ?
#
loop_
_entity_poly.entity_id
_entity_poly.type
_entity_poly.pdbx_seq_one_letter_code
_entity_poly.pdbx_strand_id
1 'polypeptide(L)'
;WLYVNRISLAIVTFIVSIIVFSQLHMIAINYVYTEPTTEYDIIGDLDAKDKKKADELTKQDNEFLDKFRGKTKTTQDDIKKAVEKSKYYEEAEDSEIQTATERIYKKLQIVNSEYMQWFELLLAFVFMIIAYMSPIWLLMFQVKMRQLEMEDEVMQFQTIILMLMKIERVNVEIILEWLERYSNIFKPQITKCVNNYEAGAWEALEEMKEEVTYLPLIRIIESLQAAVEK
;
A
#
# COMPACT_ATOMS: atom_id res chain seq x y z
N TRP A 1 -7.73 16.18 16.14
CA TRP A 1 -6.55 15.97 15.30
C TRP A 1 -6.61 14.65 14.52
N LEU A 2 -6.89 13.53 15.17
CA LEU A 2 -6.98 12.20 14.53
C LEU A 2 -8.08 12.14 13.44
N TYR A 3 -9.23 12.74 13.68
CA TYR A 3 -10.32 12.81 12.69
C TYR A 3 -9.95 13.61 11.45
N VAL A 4 -9.30 14.75 11.63
CA VAL A 4 -8.86 15.61 10.52
C VAL A 4 -7.84 14.88 9.65
N ASN A 5 -6.86 14.19 10.26
CA ASN A 5 -5.88 13.38 9.54
C ASN A 5 -6.52 12.25 8.71
N ARG A 6 -7.53 11.58 9.26
CA ARG A 6 -8.23 10.48 8.57
C ARG A 6 -8.99 10.98 7.35
N ILE A 7 -9.72 12.09 7.49
CA ILE A 7 -10.47 12.71 6.38
C ILE A 7 -9.51 13.22 5.31
N SER A 8 -8.43 13.91 5.72
CA SER A 8 -7.41 14.40 4.80
C SER A 8 -6.77 13.25 4.01
N LEU A 9 -6.38 12.15 4.69
CA LEU A 9 -5.78 10.99 4.06
C LEU A 9 -6.75 10.35 3.04
N ALA A 10 -8.01 10.22 3.40
CA ALA A 10 -9.04 9.65 2.52
C ALA A 10 -9.24 10.50 1.26
N ILE A 11 -9.35 11.83 1.40
CA ILE A 11 -9.51 12.74 0.27
C ILE A 11 -8.28 12.70 -0.65
N VAL A 12 -7.07 12.76 -0.08
CA VAL A 12 -5.83 12.69 -0.86
C VAL A 12 -5.74 11.37 -1.61
N THR A 13 -6.05 10.24 -0.98
CA THR A 13 -6.03 8.93 -1.62
C THR A 13 -7.04 8.85 -2.77
N PHE A 14 -8.23 9.41 -2.59
CA PHE A 14 -9.25 9.47 -3.65
C PHE A 14 -8.76 10.26 -4.86
N ILE A 15 -8.22 11.47 -4.64
CA ILE A 15 -7.68 12.32 -5.71
C ILE A 15 -6.51 11.62 -6.44
N VAL A 16 -5.58 11.04 -5.68
CA VAL A 16 -4.43 10.32 -6.25
C VAL A 16 -4.90 9.12 -7.07
N SER A 17 -5.89 8.36 -6.61
CA SER A 17 -6.45 7.23 -7.36
C SER A 17 -7.03 7.67 -8.70
N ILE A 18 -7.79 8.77 -8.74
CA ILE A 18 -8.34 9.33 -9.99
C ILE A 18 -7.22 9.75 -10.95
N ILE A 19 -6.18 10.42 -10.42
CA ILE A 19 -5.03 10.83 -11.23
C ILE A 19 -4.32 9.61 -11.81
N VAL A 20 -4.09 8.57 -11.00
CA VAL A 20 -3.42 7.34 -11.46
C VAL A 20 -4.22 6.65 -12.56
N PHE A 21 -5.54 6.46 -12.39
CA PHE A 21 -6.39 5.88 -13.44
C PHE A 21 -6.37 6.72 -14.71
N SER A 22 -6.48 8.05 -14.59
CA SER A 22 -6.38 8.95 -15.74
C SER A 22 -5.04 8.83 -16.47
N GLN A 23 -3.92 8.70 -15.74
CA GLN A 23 -2.60 8.51 -16.33
C GLN A 23 -2.46 7.15 -17.03
N LEU A 24 -3.03 6.09 -16.49
CA LEU A 24 -3.02 4.77 -17.13
C LEU A 24 -3.73 4.82 -18.50
N HIS A 25 -4.90 5.45 -18.59
CA HIS A 25 -5.60 5.65 -19.86
C HIS A 25 -4.80 6.52 -20.84
N MET A 26 -4.15 7.58 -20.34
CA MET A 26 -3.26 8.41 -21.18
C MET A 26 -2.08 7.61 -21.74
N ILE A 27 -1.48 6.74 -20.94
CA ILE A 27 -0.39 5.87 -21.38
C ILE A 27 -0.87 4.89 -22.45
N ALA A 28 -2.03 4.26 -22.26
CA ALA A 28 -2.63 3.35 -23.23
C ALA A 28 -2.92 4.05 -24.56
N ILE A 29 -3.50 5.25 -24.52
CA ILE A 29 -3.73 6.07 -25.72
C ILE A 29 -2.40 6.41 -26.39
N ASN A 30 -1.41 6.92 -25.64
CA ASN A 30 -0.10 7.26 -26.19
C ASN A 30 0.60 6.06 -26.84
N TYR A 31 0.44 4.87 -26.27
CA TYR A 31 0.97 3.65 -26.85
C TYR A 31 0.43 3.42 -28.25
N VAL A 32 -0.89 3.56 -28.47
CA VAL A 32 -1.52 3.44 -29.79
C VAL A 32 -1.01 4.46 -30.79
N TYR A 33 -0.71 5.70 -30.34
CA TYR A 33 -0.17 6.76 -31.19
C TYR A 33 1.32 6.60 -31.52
N THR A 34 2.08 5.91 -30.69
CA THR A 34 3.54 5.78 -30.83
C THR A 34 3.97 4.40 -31.36
N GLU A 35 3.09 3.40 -31.30
CA GLU A 35 3.39 2.06 -31.81
C GLU A 35 3.64 2.12 -33.32
N PRO A 36 4.81 1.63 -33.80
CA PRO A 36 5.15 1.63 -35.23
C PRO A 36 4.13 0.83 -36.03
N THR A 37 3.51 1.47 -37.01
CA THR A 37 2.55 0.79 -37.89
C THR A 37 3.32 0.04 -38.99
N THR A 38 3.21 -1.28 -38.98
CA THR A 38 3.77 -2.14 -40.01
C THR A 38 2.65 -2.77 -40.85
N GLU A 39 2.87 -2.95 -42.14
CA GLU A 39 1.92 -3.62 -43.04
C GLU A 39 1.81 -5.13 -42.75
N TYR A 40 2.86 -5.72 -42.16
CA TYR A 40 2.93 -7.11 -41.80
C TYR A 40 3.43 -7.28 -40.37
N ASP A 41 2.99 -8.34 -39.69
CA ASP A 41 3.54 -8.76 -38.41
C ASP A 41 5.02 -9.16 -38.57
N ILE A 42 5.91 -8.20 -38.32
CA ILE A 42 7.34 -8.42 -38.40
C ILE A 42 7.83 -8.99 -37.09
N ILE A 43 8.27 -10.25 -37.11
CA ILE A 43 8.94 -10.88 -35.97
C ILE A 43 10.43 -10.53 -36.06
N GLY A 44 10.84 -9.43 -35.42
CA GLY A 44 12.23 -8.98 -35.34
C GLY A 44 12.42 -7.47 -35.37
N ASP A 45 13.67 -6.99 -35.26
CA ASP A 45 14.03 -5.59 -35.38
C ASP A 45 13.86 -5.09 -36.82
N LEU A 46 13.14 -3.97 -36.95
CA LEU A 46 12.94 -3.31 -38.26
C LEU A 46 14.24 -2.72 -38.78
N ASP A 47 14.51 -2.96 -40.06
CA ASP A 47 15.63 -2.33 -40.79
C ASP A 47 15.41 -0.80 -40.82
N ALA A 48 16.47 -0.02 -40.97
CA ALA A 48 16.41 1.47 -40.93
C ALA A 48 15.50 2.07 -42.03
N LYS A 49 15.27 1.37 -43.13
CA LYS A 49 14.35 1.76 -44.20
C LYS A 49 12.89 1.44 -43.84
N ASP A 50 12.64 0.28 -43.24
CA ASP A 50 11.31 -0.14 -42.84
C ASP A 50 10.81 0.67 -41.62
N LYS A 51 11.73 1.07 -40.74
CA LYS A 51 11.42 1.97 -39.62
C LYS A 51 10.93 3.35 -40.09
N LYS A 52 11.55 3.92 -41.12
CA LYS A 52 11.09 5.20 -41.72
C LYS A 52 9.71 5.10 -42.34
N LYS A 53 9.44 3.99 -43.07
CA LYS A 53 8.11 3.73 -43.63
C LYS A 53 7.05 3.54 -42.55
N ALA A 54 7.38 2.78 -41.51
CA ALA A 54 6.49 2.58 -40.37
C ALA A 54 6.19 3.91 -39.63
N ASP A 55 7.18 4.79 -39.47
CA ASP A 55 7.00 6.12 -38.87
C ASP A 55 6.10 7.01 -39.75
N GLU A 56 6.23 6.94 -41.08
CA GLU A 56 5.37 7.68 -42.03
C GLU A 56 3.94 7.19 -41.96
N LEU A 57 3.72 5.86 -41.99
CA LEU A 57 2.40 5.25 -41.87
C LEU A 57 1.75 5.58 -40.51
N THR A 58 2.53 5.55 -39.45
CA THR A 58 2.06 5.93 -38.11
C THR A 58 1.58 7.38 -38.07
N LYS A 59 2.30 8.29 -38.69
CA LYS A 59 1.88 9.71 -38.79
C LYS A 59 0.59 9.88 -39.58
N GLN A 60 0.46 9.17 -40.72
CA GLN A 60 -0.76 9.20 -41.51
C GLN A 60 -1.95 8.65 -40.72
N ASP A 61 -1.81 7.50 -40.06
CA ASP A 61 -2.85 6.93 -39.21
C ASP A 61 -3.27 7.89 -38.07
N ASN A 62 -2.30 8.56 -37.45
CA ASN A 62 -2.55 9.52 -36.36
C ASN A 62 -3.38 10.73 -36.80
N GLU A 63 -3.18 11.23 -38.04
CA GLU A 63 -4.02 12.29 -38.62
C GLU A 63 -5.49 11.87 -38.76
N PHE A 64 -5.74 10.61 -39.12
CA PHE A 64 -7.09 10.05 -39.17
C PHE A 64 -7.66 9.83 -37.76
N LEU A 65 -6.86 9.33 -36.82
CA LEU A 65 -7.27 9.16 -35.43
C LEU A 65 -7.70 10.49 -34.82
N ASP A 66 -6.95 11.56 -35.01
CA ASP A 66 -7.28 12.90 -34.49
C ASP A 66 -8.59 13.46 -35.10
N LYS A 67 -8.85 13.16 -36.37
CA LYS A 67 -10.08 13.58 -37.04
C LYS A 67 -11.34 12.90 -36.54
N PHE A 68 -11.20 11.63 -36.08
CA PHE A 68 -12.33 10.80 -35.66
C PHE A 68 -12.39 10.57 -34.14
N ARG A 69 -11.38 10.97 -33.38
CA ARG A 69 -11.32 10.83 -31.93
C ARG A 69 -12.54 11.49 -31.26
N GLY A 70 -13.14 10.77 -30.32
CA GLY A 70 -14.31 11.26 -29.57
C GLY A 70 -15.65 11.20 -30.32
N LYS A 71 -15.66 10.74 -31.57
CA LYS A 71 -16.91 10.52 -32.31
C LYS A 71 -17.43 9.11 -32.05
N THR A 72 -18.41 8.99 -31.19
CA THR A 72 -18.96 7.71 -30.69
C THR A 72 -19.66 6.85 -31.74
N LYS A 73 -19.99 7.41 -32.93
CA LYS A 73 -20.74 6.74 -34.01
C LYS A 73 -19.97 6.67 -35.33
N THR A 74 -18.65 6.63 -35.28
CA THR A 74 -17.83 6.48 -36.49
C THR A 74 -17.92 5.04 -36.99
N THR A 75 -18.41 4.86 -38.22
CA THR A 75 -18.45 3.54 -38.87
C THR A 75 -17.18 3.30 -39.71
N GLN A 76 -16.91 2.05 -40.03
CA GLN A 76 -15.81 1.69 -40.92
C GLN A 76 -15.95 2.37 -42.31
N ASP A 77 -17.19 2.55 -42.79
CA ASP A 77 -17.46 3.23 -44.05
C ASP A 77 -17.09 4.72 -44.03
N ASP A 78 -17.25 5.38 -42.89
CA ASP A 78 -16.87 6.80 -42.74
C ASP A 78 -15.36 6.96 -42.84
N ILE A 79 -14.61 6.03 -42.25
CA ILE A 79 -13.13 6.00 -42.33
C ILE A 79 -12.71 5.68 -43.77
N LYS A 80 -13.33 4.68 -44.41
CA LYS A 80 -13.06 4.32 -45.80
C LYS A 80 -13.19 5.52 -46.74
N LYS A 81 -14.29 6.25 -46.65
CA LYS A 81 -14.52 7.47 -47.43
C LYS A 81 -13.50 8.58 -47.14
N ALA A 82 -12.98 8.65 -45.92
CA ALA A 82 -11.96 9.62 -45.56
C ALA A 82 -10.57 9.21 -46.09
N VAL A 83 -10.26 7.89 -46.08
CA VAL A 83 -9.02 7.33 -46.63
C VAL A 83 -8.98 7.49 -48.15
N GLU A 84 -10.06 7.14 -48.85
CA GLU A 84 -10.21 7.32 -50.31
C GLU A 84 -10.03 8.79 -50.76
N LYS A 85 -10.46 9.75 -49.96
CA LYS A 85 -10.31 11.19 -50.26
C LYS A 85 -8.97 11.79 -49.83
N SER A 86 -8.10 11.00 -49.23
CA SER A 86 -6.82 11.50 -48.74
C SER A 86 -5.75 11.46 -49.84
N LYS A 87 -4.87 12.42 -49.80
CA LYS A 87 -3.72 12.48 -50.71
C LYS A 87 -2.74 11.31 -50.60
N TYR A 88 -2.83 10.59 -49.47
CA TYR A 88 -1.92 9.48 -49.20
C TYR A 88 -2.30 8.21 -49.95
N TYR A 89 -3.56 8.06 -50.37
CA TYR A 89 -4.14 6.87 -51.00
C TYR A 89 -4.78 7.16 -52.37
N GLU A 90 -4.39 8.30 -53.01
CA GLU A 90 -4.99 8.73 -54.31
C GLU A 90 -4.67 7.76 -55.45
N GLU A 91 -3.52 7.04 -55.39
CA GLU A 91 -3.09 6.03 -56.37
C GLU A 91 -3.04 4.60 -55.81
N ALA A 92 -3.63 4.39 -54.59
CA ALA A 92 -3.59 3.11 -53.91
C ALA A 92 -4.64 2.12 -54.50
N GLU A 93 -4.32 0.83 -54.45
CA GLU A 93 -5.26 -0.22 -54.83
C GLU A 93 -6.38 -0.37 -53.77
N ASP A 94 -7.55 -0.83 -54.18
CA ASP A 94 -8.68 -1.09 -53.28
C ASP A 94 -8.33 -1.97 -52.07
N SER A 95 -7.41 -2.90 -52.24
CA SER A 95 -6.88 -3.78 -51.20
C SER A 95 -6.10 -3.01 -50.12
N GLU A 96 -5.31 -2.03 -50.52
CA GLU A 96 -4.51 -1.18 -49.62
C GLU A 96 -5.42 -0.23 -48.83
N ILE A 97 -6.43 0.35 -49.50
CA ILE A 97 -7.45 1.20 -48.86
C ILE A 97 -8.23 0.43 -47.81
N GLN A 98 -8.58 -0.83 -48.09
CA GLN A 98 -9.29 -1.67 -47.15
C GLN A 98 -8.42 -2.01 -45.93
N THR A 99 -7.17 -2.39 -46.14
CA THR A 99 -6.20 -2.71 -45.07
C THR A 99 -5.95 -1.51 -44.18
N ALA A 100 -5.74 -0.32 -44.77
CA ALA A 100 -5.57 0.93 -44.05
C ALA A 100 -6.84 1.28 -43.22
N THR A 101 -8.03 1.11 -43.83
CA THR A 101 -9.32 1.37 -43.16
C THR A 101 -9.49 0.47 -41.95
N GLU A 102 -9.24 -0.83 -42.05
CA GLU A 102 -9.34 -1.78 -40.95
C GLU A 102 -8.35 -1.48 -39.84
N ARG A 103 -7.14 -1.12 -40.18
CA ARG A 103 -6.06 -0.75 -39.24
C ARG A 103 -6.45 0.51 -38.45
N ILE A 104 -6.84 1.57 -39.16
CA ILE A 104 -7.24 2.83 -38.53
C ILE A 104 -8.50 2.64 -37.65
N TYR A 105 -9.46 1.84 -38.14
CA TYR A 105 -10.67 1.54 -37.36
C TYR A 105 -10.37 0.80 -36.06
N LYS A 106 -9.49 -0.22 -36.09
CA LYS A 106 -9.04 -0.95 -34.89
C LYS A 106 -8.36 0.01 -33.90
N LYS A 107 -7.42 0.84 -34.36
CA LYS A 107 -6.76 1.84 -33.52
C LYS A 107 -7.76 2.82 -32.92
N LEU A 108 -8.72 3.29 -33.70
CA LEU A 108 -9.76 4.21 -33.25
C LEU A 108 -10.68 3.57 -32.19
N GLN A 109 -11.01 2.29 -32.35
CA GLN A 109 -11.78 1.56 -31.33
C GLN A 109 -11.02 1.52 -30.00
N ILE A 110 -9.72 1.23 -30.01
CA ILE A 110 -8.91 1.23 -28.79
C ILE A 110 -8.91 2.63 -28.17
N VAL A 111 -8.57 3.66 -28.93
CA VAL A 111 -8.52 5.04 -28.44
C VAL A 111 -9.86 5.53 -27.89
N ASN A 112 -10.97 5.18 -28.54
CA ASN A 112 -12.31 5.57 -28.11
C ASN A 112 -12.87 4.70 -26.97
N SER A 113 -12.30 3.53 -26.71
CA SER A 113 -12.64 2.68 -25.54
C SER A 113 -11.85 3.04 -24.28
N GLU A 114 -10.72 3.73 -24.45
CA GLU A 114 -9.84 4.16 -23.36
C GLU A 114 -10.38 5.44 -22.68
N TYR A 115 -11.45 5.28 -21.92
CA TYR A 115 -11.98 6.33 -21.06
C TYR A 115 -12.25 5.80 -19.66
N MET A 116 -12.24 6.68 -18.68
CA MET A 116 -12.50 6.34 -17.29
C MET A 116 -13.85 5.68 -17.14
N GLN A 117 -13.85 4.43 -16.67
CA GLN A 117 -15.06 3.63 -16.52
C GLN A 117 -15.66 3.81 -15.11
N TRP A 118 -16.97 3.61 -14.98
CA TRP A 118 -17.68 3.79 -13.72
C TRP A 118 -17.15 2.90 -12.59
N PHE A 119 -16.65 1.69 -12.90
CA PHE A 119 -16.08 0.80 -11.89
C PHE A 119 -14.74 1.30 -11.34
N GLU A 120 -13.96 2.07 -12.09
CA GLU A 120 -12.72 2.71 -11.62
C GLU A 120 -13.02 3.79 -10.58
N LEU A 121 -14.11 4.54 -10.79
CA LEU A 121 -14.61 5.47 -9.79
C LEU A 121 -15.02 4.73 -8.51
N LEU A 122 -15.71 3.59 -8.64
CA LEU A 122 -16.08 2.75 -7.51
C LEU A 122 -14.84 2.21 -6.80
N LEU A 123 -13.82 1.78 -7.54
CA LEU A 123 -12.55 1.31 -6.97
C LEU A 123 -11.80 2.43 -6.23
N ALA A 124 -11.79 3.65 -6.77
CA ALA A 124 -11.25 4.82 -6.08
C ALA A 124 -11.98 5.09 -4.75
N PHE A 125 -13.30 4.89 -4.70
CA PHE A 125 -14.10 4.98 -3.49
C PHE A 125 -13.72 3.91 -2.46
N VAL A 126 -13.47 2.68 -2.89
CA VAL A 126 -13.00 1.60 -2.02
C VAL A 126 -11.63 1.94 -1.41
N PHE A 127 -10.70 2.45 -2.21
CA PHE A 127 -9.39 2.90 -1.70
C PHE A 127 -9.53 4.05 -0.70
N MET A 128 -10.45 4.98 -0.92
CA MET A 128 -10.77 6.05 0.02
C MET A 128 -11.23 5.51 1.38
N ILE A 129 -12.11 4.50 1.40
CA ILE A 129 -12.60 3.86 2.63
C ILE A 129 -11.46 3.14 3.36
N ILE A 130 -10.63 2.40 2.64
CA ILE A 130 -9.46 1.72 3.21
C ILE A 130 -8.49 2.73 3.83
N ALA A 131 -8.20 3.82 3.13
CA ALA A 131 -7.34 4.89 3.64
C ALA A 131 -7.93 5.56 4.90
N TYR A 132 -9.25 5.75 4.95
CA TYR A 132 -9.92 6.28 6.14
C TYR A 132 -9.80 5.35 7.35
N MET A 133 -9.84 4.03 7.15
CA MET A 133 -9.72 3.02 8.22
C MET A 133 -8.28 2.75 8.64
N SER A 134 -7.30 3.01 7.78
CA SER A 134 -5.89 2.69 7.97
C SER A 134 -5.30 3.20 9.29
N PRO A 135 -5.51 4.45 9.77
CA PRO A 135 -4.96 4.91 11.04
C PRO A 135 -5.52 4.17 12.26
N ILE A 136 -6.77 3.68 12.18
CA ILE A 136 -7.35 2.86 13.27
C ILE A 136 -6.66 1.51 13.33
N TRP A 137 -6.46 0.86 12.18
CA TRP A 137 -5.78 -0.43 12.12
C TRP A 137 -4.35 -0.33 12.64
N LEU A 138 -3.62 0.75 12.29
CA LEU A 138 -2.29 1.00 12.82
C LEU A 138 -2.29 1.16 14.35
N LEU A 139 -3.23 1.90 14.90
CA LEU A 139 -3.36 2.04 16.35
C LEU A 139 -3.70 0.72 17.04
N MET A 140 -4.65 -0.04 16.48
CA MET A 140 -4.98 -1.38 17.01
C MET A 140 -3.78 -2.32 16.96
N PHE A 141 -3.01 -2.27 15.88
CA PHE A 141 -1.78 -3.07 15.75
C PHE A 141 -0.73 -2.66 16.79
N GLN A 142 -0.50 -1.36 17.00
CA GLN A 142 0.44 -0.86 18.02
C GLN A 142 0.04 -1.29 19.43
N VAL A 143 -1.26 -1.19 19.76
CA VAL A 143 -1.79 -1.64 21.06
C VAL A 143 -1.55 -3.13 21.24
N LYS A 144 -1.82 -3.93 20.21
CA LYS A 144 -1.62 -5.38 20.22
C LYS A 144 -0.15 -5.75 20.37
N MET A 145 0.73 -5.07 19.64
CA MET A 145 2.20 -5.29 19.75
C MET A 145 2.69 -4.96 21.16
N ARG A 146 2.26 -3.83 21.73
CA ARG A 146 2.64 -3.48 23.10
C ARG A 146 2.14 -4.49 24.13
N GLN A 147 0.96 -5.07 23.91
CA GLN A 147 0.45 -6.14 24.78
C GLN A 147 1.32 -7.41 24.71
N LEU A 148 1.77 -7.80 23.50
CA LEU A 148 2.67 -8.94 23.32
C LEU A 148 4.03 -8.69 23.95
N GLU A 149 4.58 -7.48 23.79
CA GLU A 149 5.86 -7.10 24.43
C GLU A 149 5.76 -7.17 25.96
N MET A 150 4.65 -6.73 26.55
CA MET A 150 4.42 -6.87 28.02
C MET A 150 4.31 -8.33 28.44
N GLU A 151 3.66 -9.17 27.63
CA GLU A 151 3.53 -10.60 27.88
C GLU A 151 4.90 -11.30 27.85
N ASP A 152 5.70 -11.02 26.82
CA ASP A 152 7.05 -11.56 26.68
C ASP A 152 7.95 -11.16 27.85
N GLU A 153 7.92 -9.88 28.28
CA GLU A 153 8.72 -9.39 29.40
C GLU A 153 8.31 -10.10 30.72
N VAL A 154 7.00 -10.29 30.95
CA VAL A 154 6.52 -11.00 32.16
C VAL A 154 6.91 -12.48 32.12
N MET A 155 6.89 -13.13 30.95
CA MET A 155 7.39 -14.51 30.83
C MET A 155 8.89 -14.61 31.13
N GLN A 156 9.68 -13.62 30.71
CA GLN A 156 11.10 -13.52 31.10
C GLN A 156 11.26 -13.38 32.60
N PHE A 157 10.44 -12.54 33.26
CA PHE A 157 10.47 -12.37 34.71
C PHE A 157 10.15 -13.69 35.44
N GLN A 158 9.15 -14.44 35.00
CA GLN A 158 8.86 -15.75 35.56
C GLN A 158 10.04 -16.71 35.43
N THR A 159 10.70 -16.70 34.28
CA THR A 159 11.87 -17.54 34.04
C THR A 159 13.04 -17.15 34.96
N ILE A 160 13.32 -15.85 35.13
CA ILE A 160 14.33 -15.34 36.02
C ILE A 160 14.04 -15.74 37.48
N ILE A 161 12.83 -15.52 37.94
CA ILE A 161 12.40 -15.88 39.29
C ILE A 161 12.54 -17.39 39.52
N LEU A 162 12.09 -18.23 38.59
CA LEU A 162 12.24 -19.68 38.70
C LEU A 162 13.70 -20.14 38.74
N MET A 163 14.59 -19.46 38.00
CA MET A 163 16.05 -19.74 38.04
C MET A 163 16.62 -19.34 39.39
N LEU A 164 16.31 -18.15 39.88
CA LEU A 164 16.85 -17.62 41.15
C LEU A 164 16.32 -18.43 42.35
N MET A 165 15.08 -18.85 42.34
CA MET A 165 14.49 -19.69 43.40
C MET A 165 15.15 -21.07 43.54
N LYS A 166 15.94 -21.55 42.56
CA LYS A 166 16.73 -22.76 42.64
C LYS A 166 18.07 -22.54 43.38
N ILE A 167 18.46 -21.29 43.61
CA ILE A 167 19.69 -20.93 44.31
C ILE A 167 19.34 -20.78 45.78
N GLU A 168 20.09 -21.45 46.64
CA GLU A 168 19.91 -21.35 48.09
C GLU A 168 20.18 -19.91 48.59
N ARG A 169 19.30 -19.37 49.45
CA ARG A 169 19.41 -18.05 50.10
C ARG A 169 19.25 -16.82 49.20
N VAL A 170 18.47 -16.91 48.14
CA VAL A 170 18.07 -15.73 47.38
C VAL A 170 16.92 -15.02 48.11
N ASN A 171 17.09 -13.74 48.40
CA ASN A 171 16.03 -12.88 48.94
C ASN A 171 15.27 -12.16 47.81
N VAL A 172 14.13 -11.56 48.15
CA VAL A 172 13.27 -10.85 47.18
C VAL A 172 13.98 -9.65 46.57
N GLU A 173 14.87 -8.97 47.32
CA GLU A 173 15.63 -7.84 46.84
C GLU A 173 16.52 -8.20 45.66
N ILE A 174 17.28 -9.28 45.76
CA ILE A 174 18.10 -9.80 44.64
C ILE A 174 17.25 -10.15 43.44
N ILE A 175 16.07 -10.72 43.66
CA ILE A 175 15.11 -11.00 42.56
C ILE A 175 14.72 -9.69 41.87
N LEU A 176 14.34 -8.63 42.62
CA LEU A 176 13.96 -7.34 42.09
C LEU A 176 15.09 -6.67 41.32
N GLU A 177 16.34 -6.71 41.80
CA GLU A 177 17.50 -6.21 41.08
C GLU A 177 17.72 -6.91 39.72
N TRP A 178 17.53 -8.23 39.69
CA TRP A 178 17.60 -8.97 38.45
C TRP A 178 16.45 -8.61 37.51
N LEU A 179 15.24 -8.46 38.01
CA LEU A 179 14.11 -8.00 37.22
C LEU A 179 14.36 -6.60 36.65
N GLU A 180 14.92 -5.68 37.45
CA GLU A 180 15.28 -4.33 36.99
C GLU A 180 16.29 -4.38 35.83
N ARG A 181 17.31 -5.23 35.92
CA ARG A 181 18.36 -5.37 34.92
C ARG A 181 17.81 -5.83 33.56
N TYR A 182 16.82 -6.70 33.58
CA TYR A 182 16.24 -7.28 32.37
C TYR A 182 14.90 -6.65 31.95
N SER A 183 14.38 -5.71 32.72
CA SER A 183 13.17 -4.98 32.41
C SER A 183 13.40 -3.91 31.34
N ASN A 184 12.38 -3.70 30.51
CA ASN A 184 12.34 -2.68 29.49
C ASN A 184 11.06 -1.83 29.65
N ILE A 185 9.91 -2.44 29.54
CA ILE A 185 8.60 -1.77 29.64
C ILE A 185 8.27 -1.40 31.06
N PHE A 186 8.49 -2.34 32.01
CA PHE A 186 8.20 -2.17 33.43
C PHE A 186 9.38 -1.62 34.24
N LYS A 187 10.46 -1.23 33.56
CA LYS A 187 11.66 -0.71 34.21
C LYS A 187 11.41 0.44 35.18
N PRO A 188 10.62 1.49 34.83
CA PRO A 188 10.39 2.60 35.76
C PRO A 188 9.75 2.18 37.08
N GLN A 189 8.78 1.25 37.04
CA GLN A 189 8.06 0.76 38.22
C GLN A 189 8.97 -0.11 39.08
N ILE A 190 9.75 -1.01 38.43
CA ILE A 190 10.69 -1.91 39.13
C ILE A 190 11.82 -1.11 39.75
N THR A 191 12.43 -0.16 39.02
CA THR A 191 13.50 0.70 39.58
C THR A 191 13.01 1.49 40.80
N LYS A 192 11.79 2.01 40.75
CA LYS A 192 11.19 2.71 41.90
C LYS A 192 11.02 1.77 43.09
N CYS A 193 10.53 0.55 42.86
CA CYS A 193 10.39 -0.47 43.89
C CYS A 193 11.74 -0.85 44.51
N VAL A 194 12.76 -1.10 43.69
CA VAL A 194 14.14 -1.42 44.17
C VAL A 194 14.70 -0.30 45.05
N ASN A 195 14.55 0.96 44.62
CA ASN A 195 15.07 2.12 45.39
C ASN A 195 14.35 2.32 46.73
N ASN A 196 13.08 1.95 46.84
CA ASN A 196 12.28 2.11 48.04
C ASN A 196 12.32 0.85 48.94
N TYR A 197 12.88 -0.26 48.47
CA TYR A 197 12.78 -1.56 49.10
C TYR A 197 13.44 -1.58 50.50
N GLU A 198 14.60 -0.93 50.67
CA GLU A 198 15.29 -0.84 51.97
C GLU A 198 14.49 -0.06 53.02
N ALA A 199 13.65 0.92 52.57
CA ALA A 199 12.84 1.72 53.49
C ALA A 199 11.59 0.96 54.01
N GLY A 200 11.09 0.00 53.20
CA GLY A 200 9.94 -0.84 53.55
C GLY A 200 9.63 -1.78 52.40
N ALA A 201 10.01 -3.05 52.53
CA ALA A 201 9.89 -4.03 51.47
C ALA A 201 8.42 -4.29 51.04
N TRP A 202 7.52 -4.39 51.99
CA TRP A 202 6.10 -4.65 51.73
C TRP A 202 5.41 -3.44 51.08
N GLU A 203 5.67 -2.24 51.62
CA GLU A 203 5.15 -0.97 51.12
C GLU A 203 5.63 -0.68 49.70
N ALA A 204 6.92 -0.94 49.40
CA ALA A 204 7.47 -0.74 48.06
C ALA A 204 6.83 -1.66 47.01
N LEU A 205 6.54 -2.92 47.37
CA LEU A 205 5.83 -3.85 46.52
C LEU A 205 4.37 -3.50 46.35
N GLU A 206 3.68 -2.99 47.39
CA GLU A 206 2.29 -2.54 47.29
C GLU A 206 2.17 -1.29 46.40
N GLU A 207 3.08 -0.32 46.53
CA GLU A 207 3.16 0.85 45.66
C GLU A 207 3.36 0.44 44.19
N MET A 208 4.28 -0.50 43.92
CA MET A 208 4.50 -1.04 42.57
C MET A 208 3.23 -1.73 42.04
N LYS A 209 2.50 -2.47 42.85
CA LYS A 209 1.26 -3.14 42.49
C LYS A 209 0.16 -2.16 42.09
N GLU A 210 0.06 -1.01 42.78
CA GLU A 210 -0.92 0.04 42.46
C GLU A 210 -0.60 0.77 41.14
N GLU A 211 0.69 0.92 40.82
CA GLU A 211 1.13 1.56 39.58
C GLU A 211 0.99 0.67 38.34
N VAL A 212 1.02 -0.64 38.52
CA VAL A 212 0.96 -1.61 37.43
C VAL A 212 -0.49 -2.00 37.11
N THR A 213 -0.88 -1.84 35.84
CA THR A 213 -2.21 -2.22 35.37
C THR A 213 -2.26 -3.60 34.73
N TYR A 214 -1.11 -4.26 34.52
CA TYR A 214 -1.01 -5.55 33.83
C TYR A 214 -1.14 -6.72 34.81
N LEU A 215 -2.28 -7.41 34.75
CA LEU A 215 -2.63 -8.49 35.68
C LEU A 215 -1.59 -9.60 35.87
N PRO A 216 -0.90 -10.12 34.83
CA PRO A 216 0.12 -11.14 35.04
C PRO A 216 1.29 -10.67 35.89
N LEU A 217 1.70 -9.40 35.75
CA LEU A 217 2.77 -8.82 36.59
C LEU A 217 2.29 -8.59 38.02
N ILE A 218 1.05 -8.15 38.22
CA ILE A 218 0.45 -8.02 39.57
C ILE A 218 0.54 -9.33 40.33
N ARG A 219 0.21 -10.47 39.71
CA ARG A 219 0.32 -11.79 40.33
C ARG A 219 1.75 -12.17 40.75
N ILE A 220 2.76 -11.75 39.96
CA ILE A 220 4.14 -11.92 40.34
C ILE A 220 4.48 -11.11 41.58
N ILE A 221 4.06 -9.81 41.60
CA ILE A 221 4.28 -8.93 42.74
C ILE A 221 3.64 -9.51 44.02
N GLU A 222 2.38 -9.98 43.94
CA GLU A 222 1.69 -10.64 45.05
C GLU A 222 2.44 -11.90 45.55
N SER A 223 3.04 -12.65 44.64
CA SER A 223 3.86 -13.82 45.00
C SER A 223 5.15 -13.40 45.73
N LEU A 224 5.78 -12.27 45.34
CA LEU A 224 6.95 -11.74 45.98
C LEU A 224 6.59 -11.13 47.36
N GLN A 225 5.45 -10.47 47.51
CA GLN A 225 4.96 -9.98 48.80
C GLN A 225 4.74 -11.14 49.79
N ALA A 226 4.11 -12.21 49.35
CA ALA A 226 3.92 -13.41 50.19
C ALA A 226 5.24 -14.09 50.59
N ALA A 227 6.32 -13.87 49.83
CA ALA A 227 7.68 -14.34 50.18
C ALA A 227 8.39 -13.45 51.19
N VAL A 228 8.08 -12.14 51.24
CA VAL A 228 8.62 -11.19 52.23
C VAL A 228 8.03 -11.40 53.61
N GLU A 229 6.76 -11.84 53.71
CA GLU A 229 6.05 -12.07 54.98
C GLU A 229 6.49 -13.35 55.72
N LYS A 230 7.26 -14.25 55.10
CA LYS A 230 7.73 -15.53 55.67
C LYS A 230 9.13 -15.46 56.24
#